data_e30c1b7d17d35510003d0976566aa2f3
#
_entry.id   e30c1b7d17d35510003d0976566aa2f3
#
_cell.length_a   1.000
_cell.length_b   1.000
_cell.length_c   1.000
_cell.angle_alpha   90.00
_cell.angle_beta   90.00
_cell.angle_gamma   90.00
#
_symmetry.space_group_name_H-M   'P 1'
#
loop_
_entity.id
_entity.type
_entity.pdbx_description
1 polymer ?
#
loop_
_entity_poly.entity_id
_entity_poly.type
_entity_poly.pdbx_seq_one_letter_code
_entity_poly.pdbx_strand_id
1 'polypeptide(L)'
;MSPAQPEPPNAAIASAAPALAALSRADWLTGQRARAYGWILLAVSAAVAVLWIALSRGGLDPTGKPLGTDFTSFWSASKLALAGRPAGAYDMAAHHAVQAAITGRDTGYAAFFYPPVFLLVCLPLATLPYLASLAAWLAATGALYWRMARAWLGARLGWMPILAFPAVLTNAGHGQNGFLSAALFGAGALWLEERPWLAGACLGALVYKPHLGLMIPLALAVAGRWKSVAAAALTVLLLAGASYALFGADAWRGFLADSGVARAALEQGLVGDAKMQSAFAAVRLWGGPVWLGYGVQALVALAAAAGLVWLQRRAPKSPAEGPALIVAALAASPFLLDYDLVILAAPLAWLLRQGLRTGFRDWEKLTLATAFVLPAVSRMLATEARVPLAPFVLGALFLLILRRGTARNERSWGTTKDTKGAKGAQSASARLEGP
;
A
#
# COMPACT_ATOMS: atom_id res chain seq x y z
N MET A 1 53.82 -18.25 -29.07
CA MET A 1 52.67 -17.92 -28.24
C MET A 1 51.99 -16.71 -28.87
N SER A 2 50.87 -16.94 -29.56
CA SER A 2 50.09 -15.87 -30.19
C SER A 2 49.27 -15.16 -29.11
N PRO A 3 49.22 -13.83 -29.05
CA PRO A 3 48.38 -13.15 -28.04
C PRO A 3 46.91 -13.37 -28.37
N ALA A 4 46.14 -13.81 -27.34
CA ALA A 4 44.69 -13.91 -27.42
C ALA A 4 44.10 -12.54 -27.72
N GLN A 5 43.33 -12.45 -28.80
CA GLN A 5 42.58 -11.24 -29.11
C GLN A 5 41.48 -11.05 -28.07
N PRO A 6 41.24 -9.82 -27.56
CA PRO A 6 40.13 -9.56 -26.66
C PRO A 6 38.79 -9.81 -27.38
N GLU A 7 37.93 -10.59 -26.76
CA GLU A 7 36.57 -10.79 -27.26
C GLU A 7 35.84 -9.43 -27.43
N PRO A 8 35.07 -9.25 -28.51
CA PRO A 8 34.37 -8.01 -28.74
C PRO A 8 33.27 -7.81 -27.64
N PRO A 9 33.11 -6.61 -27.08
CA PRO A 9 32.16 -6.32 -26.00
C PRO A 9 30.68 -6.62 -26.33
N ASN A 10 30.34 -6.90 -27.57
CA ASN A 10 29.00 -7.26 -28.03
C ASN A 10 28.64 -8.74 -27.80
N ALA A 11 29.56 -9.64 -27.54
CA ALA A 11 29.27 -11.06 -27.36
C ALA A 11 28.54 -11.33 -26.02
N ALA A 12 28.92 -10.66 -24.94
CA ALA A 12 28.26 -10.77 -23.62
C ALA A 12 26.84 -10.20 -23.64
N ILE A 13 26.61 -9.09 -24.35
CA ILE A 13 25.28 -8.48 -24.51
C ILE A 13 24.38 -9.36 -25.38
N ALA A 14 24.92 -9.96 -26.44
CA ALA A 14 24.19 -10.86 -27.34
C ALA A 14 23.78 -12.17 -26.63
N SER A 15 24.61 -12.70 -25.71
CA SER A 15 24.29 -13.90 -24.92
C SER A 15 23.25 -13.64 -23.80
N ALA A 16 23.18 -12.41 -23.27
CA ALA A 16 22.22 -12.04 -22.23
C ALA A 16 20.80 -11.76 -22.76
N ALA A 17 20.66 -11.41 -24.03
CA ALA A 17 19.37 -11.03 -24.63
C ALA A 17 18.27 -12.12 -24.54
N PRO A 18 18.53 -13.41 -24.84
CA PRO A 18 17.50 -14.45 -24.73
C PRO A 18 17.13 -14.74 -23.28
N ALA A 19 18.07 -14.70 -22.33
CA ALA A 19 17.81 -14.88 -20.92
C ALA A 19 16.97 -13.73 -20.35
N LEU A 20 17.27 -12.50 -20.73
CA LEU A 20 16.49 -11.32 -20.34
C LEU A 20 15.08 -11.35 -20.92
N ALA A 21 14.90 -11.78 -22.17
CA ALA A 21 13.61 -11.96 -22.81
C ALA A 21 12.79 -13.08 -22.14
N ALA A 22 13.40 -14.18 -21.74
CA ALA A 22 12.73 -15.25 -21.00
C ALA A 22 12.31 -14.79 -19.60
N LEU A 23 13.14 -13.99 -18.93
CA LEU A 23 12.85 -13.42 -17.62
C LEU A 23 11.72 -12.38 -17.72
N SER A 24 11.74 -11.49 -18.72
CA SER A 24 10.71 -10.44 -18.89
C SER A 24 9.34 -11.03 -19.16
N ARG A 25 9.22 -12.10 -19.94
CA ARG A 25 7.96 -12.78 -20.22
C ARG A 25 7.49 -13.67 -19.07
N ALA A 26 8.44 -14.19 -18.28
CA ALA A 26 8.20 -15.12 -17.18
C ALA A 26 7.21 -16.23 -17.57
N ASP A 27 7.46 -16.91 -18.71
CA ASP A 27 6.56 -17.94 -19.27
C ASP A 27 6.50 -19.19 -18.38
N TRP A 28 7.54 -19.40 -17.57
CA TRP A 28 7.59 -20.41 -16.53
C TRP A 28 6.54 -20.19 -15.43
N LEU A 29 6.09 -18.95 -15.20
CA LEU A 29 5.03 -18.61 -14.24
C LEU A 29 3.65 -18.78 -14.92
N THR A 30 3.21 -20.04 -15.00
CA THR A 30 1.89 -20.40 -15.50
C THR A 30 0.80 -20.17 -14.47
N GLY A 31 -0.47 -20.08 -14.89
CA GLY A 31 -1.60 -19.95 -13.98
C GLY A 31 -1.75 -21.12 -13.00
N GLN A 32 -1.31 -22.33 -13.39
CA GLN A 32 -1.29 -23.50 -12.50
C GLN A 32 -0.22 -23.34 -11.41
N ARG A 33 1.00 -22.95 -11.77
CA ARG A 33 2.09 -22.69 -10.80
C ARG A 33 1.74 -21.54 -9.87
N ALA A 34 1.19 -20.43 -10.39
CA ALA A 34 0.76 -19.32 -9.57
C ALA A 34 -0.31 -19.73 -8.52
N ARG A 35 -1.25 -20.59 -8.89
CA ARG A 35 -2.23 -21.16 -7.94
C ARG A 35 -1.56 -22.08 -6.91
N ALA A 36 -0.65 -22.95 -7.33
CA ALA A 36 0.07 -23.83 -6.42
C ALA A 36 0.90 -23.02 -5.40
N TYR A 37 1.64 -22.02 -5.84
CA TYR A 37 2.39 -21.11 -4.95
C TYR A 37 1.48 -20.33 -4.01
N GLY A 38 0.32 -19.88 -4.50
CA GLY A 38 -0.68 -19.24 -3.64
C GLY A 38 -1.19 -20.15 -2.52
N TRP A 39 -1.48 -21.41 -2.82
CA TRP A 39 -1.88 -22.39 -1.80
C TRP A 39 -0.75 -22.71 -0.82
N ILE A 40 0.49 -22.81 -1.28
CA ILE A 40 1.67 -23.01 -0.40
C ILE A 40 1.83 -21.79 0.54
N LEU A 41 1.78 -20.57 0.01
CA LEU A 41 1.87 -19.35 0.82
C LEU A 41 0.74 -19.26 1.85
N LEU A 42 -0.49 -19.60 1.45
CA LEU A 42 -1.62 -19.65 2.38
C LEU A 42 -1.42 -20.68 3.48
N ALA A 43 -1.01 -21.90 3.13
CA ALA A 43 -0.77 -22.98 4.09
C ALA A 43 0.35 -22.61 5.07
N VAL A 44 1.47 -22.05 4.57
CA VAL A 44 2.58 -21.57 5.40
C VAL A 44 2.12 -20.44 6.31
N SER A 45 1.39 -19.43 5.79
CA SER A 45 0.88 -18.32 6.59
C SER A 45 -0.09 -18.80 7.68
N ALA A 46 -0.97 -19.73 7.35
CA ALA A 46 -1.89 -20.34 8.33
C ALA A 46 -1.13 -21.14 9.39
N ALA A 47 -0.15 -21.94 8.99
CA ALA A 47 0.68 -22.71 9.93
C ALA A 47 1.46 -21.78 10.88
N VAL A 48 2.07 -20.70 10.35
CA VAL A 48 2.77 -19.71 11.16
C VAL A 48 1.80 -19.05 12.15
N ALA A 49 0.62 -18.62 11.71
CA ALA A 49 -0.39 -17.99 12.57
C ALA A 49 -0.85 -18.95 13.69
N VAL A 50 -1.15 -20.21 13.35
CA VAL A 50 -1.56 -21.22 14.33
C VAL A 50 -0.44 -21.51 15.35
N LEU A 51 0.79 -21.70 14.89
CA LEU A 51 1.94 -21.92 15.77
C LEU A 51 2.19 -20.71 16.66
N TRP A 52 2.12 -19.51 16.11
CA TRP A 52 2.30 -18.26 16.88
C TRP A 52 1.30 -18.15 18.02
N ILE A 53 0.03 -18.43 17.73
CA ILE A 53 -1.04 -18.42 18.76
C ILE A 53 -0.86 -19.58 19.75
N ALA A 54 -0.59 -20.79 19.28
CA ALA A 54 -0.44 -21.98 20.13
C ALA A 54 0.75 -21.89 21.09
N LEU A 55 1.84 -21.24 20.68
CA LEU A 55 3.01 -21.01 21.50
C LEU A 55 2.88 -19.78 22.41
N SER A 56 1.86 -18.95 22.21
CA SER A 56 1.61 -17.76 23.02
C SER A 56 1.01 -18.14 24.38
N ARG A 57 1.42 -17.46 25.45
CA ARG A 57 0.95 -17.71 26.83
C ARG A 57 0.66 -16.41 27.56
N GLY A 58 -0.47 -16.34 28.26
CA GLY A 58 -0.83 -15.16 29.05
C GLY A 58 -0.97 -13.87 28.23
N GLY A 59 -1.36 -13.98 26.96
CA GLY A 59 -1.47 -12.82 26.05
C GLY A 59 -0.15 -12.34 25.44
N LEU A 60 0.95 -13.08 25.69
CA LEU A 60 2.28 -12.80 25.14
C LEU A 60 2.62 -13.78 24.03
N ASP A 61 3.24 -13.29 23.00
CA ASP A 61 3.77 -14.08 21.90
C ASP A 61 5.07 -14.84 22.30
N PRO A 62 5.59 -15.75 21.45
CA PRO A 62 6.81 -16.50 21.75
C PRO A 62 8.06 -15.63 21.97
N THR A 63 8.06 -14.37 21.54
CA THR A 63 9.15 -13.41 21.77
C THR A 63 8.99 -12.60 23.06
N GLY A 64 7.90 -12.84 23.81
CA GLY A 64 7.60 -12.16 25.06
C GLY A 64 6.94 -10.79 24.90
N LYS A 65 6.45 -10.46 23.69
CA LYS A 65 5.69 -9.24 23.41
C LYS A 65 4.18 -9.52 23.44
N PRO A 66 3.34 -8.52 23.70
CA PRO A 66 1.90 -8.68 23.62
C PRO A 66 1.46 -9.17 22.24
N LEU A 67 0.49 -10.09 22.18
CA LEU A 67 -0.18 -10.43 20.92
C LEU A 67 -0.76 -9.16 20.29
N GLY A 68 -0.50 -8.93 19.01
CA GLY A 68 -0.85 -7.68 18.34
C GLY A 68 -0.01 -6.52 18.86
N THR A 69 1.32 -6.64 18.81
CA THR A 69 2.31 -5.71 19.37
C THR A 69 1.97 -4.24 19.24
N ASP A 70 1.56 -3.79 18.04
CA ASP A 70 1.24 -2.38 17.77
C ASP A 70 -0.19 -2.01 18.22
N PHE A 71 -1.08 -3.01 18.37
CA PHE A 71 -2.44 -2.80 18.88
C PHE A 71 -2.46 -2.35 20.34
N THR A 72 -1.41 -2.66 21.12
CA THR A 72 -1.28 -2.16 22.50
C THR A 72 -1.38 -0.65 22.55
N SER A 73 -0.79 0.04 21.55
CA SER A 73 -0.85 1.49 21.42
C SER A 73 -2.29 2.00 21.25
N PHE A 74 -3.09 1.34 20.39
CA PHE A 74 -4.47 1.75 20.11
C PHE A 74 -5.38 1.52 21.32
N TRP A 75 -5.28 0.35 21.94
CA TRP A 75 -6.07 0.00 23.11
C TRP A 75 -5.74 0.90 24.31
N SER A 76 -4.44 1.19 24.54
CA SER A 76 -4.00 2.07 25.62
C SER A 76 -4.45 3.52 25.43
N ALA A 77 -4.36 4.02 24.18
CA ALA A 77 -4.88 5.34 23.84
C ALA A 77 -6.40 5.43 24.05
N SER A 78 -7.16 4.38 23.67
CA SER A 78 -8.59 4.26 23.98
C SER A 78 -8.87 4.29 25.49
N LYS A 79 -8.10 3.52 26.28
CA LYS A 79 -8.24 3.46 27.73
C LYS A 79 -8.08 4.82 28.39
N LEU A 80 -7.05 5.56 27.96
CA LEU A 80 -6.79 6.93 28.44
C LEU A 80 -7.92 7.90 28.02
N ALA A 81 -8.38 7.82 26.78
CA ALA A 81 -9.47 8.66 26.28
C ALA A 81 -10.78 8.42 27.04
N LEU A 82 -11.15 7.15 27.29
CA LEU A 82 -12.34 6.77 28.07
C LEU A 82 -12.23 7.18 29.54
N ALA A 83 -11.00 7.29 30.08
CA ALA A 83 -10.77 7.81 31.43
C ALA A 83 -10.77 9.36 31.49
N GLY A 84 -11.20 10.06 30.42
CA GLY A 84 -11.22 11.52 30.35
C GLY A 84 -9.84 12.18 30.20
N ARG A 85 -8.81 11.41 29.82
CA ARG A 85 -7.42 11.88 29.66
C ARG A 85 -6.89 11.62 28.25
N PRO A 86 -7.54 12.12 27.19
CA PRO A 86 -7.16 11.81 25.80
C PRO A 86 -5.74 12.30 25.44
N ALA A 87 -5.27 13.40 26.04
CA ALA A 87 -3.92 13.90 25.88
C ALA A 87 -2.84 12.94 26.40
N GLY A 88 -3.21 12.05 27.35
CA GLY A 88 -2.30 11.02 27.87
C GLY A 88 -1.85 10.00 26.82
N ALA A 89 -2.56 9.88 25.69
CA ALA A 89 -2.11 9.05 24.56
C ALA A 89 -0.78 9.55 23.93
N TYR A 90 -0.47 10.83 24.13
CA TYR A 90 0.75 11.52 23.65
C TYR A 90 1.77 11.77 24.77
N ASP A 91 1.46 11.35 25.99
CA ASP A 91 2.40 11.32 27.11
C ASP A 91 3.00 9.92 27.19
N MET A 92 4.31 9.82 26.90
CA MET A 92 5.02 8.53 26.86
C MET A 92 4.87 7.77 28.18
N ALA A 93 5.02 8.44 29.33
CA ALA A 93 4.97 7.78 30.63
C ALA A 93 3.56 7.27 30.96
N ALA A 94 2.53 8.09 30.75
CA ALA A 94 1.14 7.72 30.98
C ALA A 94 0.69 6.60 30.02
N HIS A 95 1.06 6.69 28.75
CA HIS A 95 0.68 5.71 27.74
C HIS A 95 1.40 4.37 27.95
N HIS A 96 2.71 4.39 28.26
CA HIS A 96 3.50 3.20 28.58
C HIS A 96 3.00 2.50 29.85
N ALA A 97 2.64 3.23 30.89
CA ALA A 97 2.07 2.65 32.11
C ALA A 97 0.80 1.82 31.82
N VAL A 98 -0.06 2.30 30.93
CA VAL A 98 -1.26 1.54 30.50
C VAL A 98 -0.87 0.31 29.71
N GLN A 99 0.14 0.39 28.82
CA GLN A 99 0.64 -0.76 28.07
C GLN A 99 1.22 -1.85 28.97
N ALA A 100 2.06 -1.46 29.94
CA ALA A 100 2.63 -2.39 30.92
C ALA A 100 1.54 -3.09 31.75
N ALA A 101 0.45 -2.39 32.06
CA ALA A 101 -0.67 -2.98 32.81
C ALA A 101 -1.44 -4.07 32.02
N ILE A 102 -1.37 -4.12 30.67
CA ILE A 102 -2.01 -5.17 29.85
C ILE A 102 -1.47 -6.55 30.20
N THR A 103 -0.16 -6.67 30.41
CA THR A 103 0.52 -7.95 30.65
C THR A 103 1.07 -8.09 32.06
N GLY A 104 0.93 -7.03 32.90
CA GLY A 104 1.49 -6.97 34.26
C GLY A 104 3.01 -6.81 34.30
N ARG A 105 3.66 -6.53 33.15
CA ARG A 105 5.11 -6.34 33.06
C ARG A 105 5.46 -5.38 31.92
N ASP A 106 6.65 -4.80 31.97
CA ASP A 106 7.19 -4.02 30.85
C ASP A 106 7.58 -4.92 29.70
N THR A 107 6.95 -4.70 28.54
CA THR A 107 7.17 -5.45 27.29
C THR A 107 7.71 -4.54 26.18
N GLY A 108 8.12 -3.31 26.54
CA GLY A 108 8.54 -2.26 25.63
C GLY A 108 7.39 -1.32 25.27
N TYR A 109 7.74 -0.20 24.66
CA TYR A 109 6.83 0.89 24.34
C TYR A 109 6.43 0.89 22.86
N ALA A 110 5.13 0.95 22.59
CA ALA A 110 4.55 1.19 21.27
C ALA A 110 3.94 2.61 21.24
N ALA A 111 4.57 3.56 20.56
CA ALA A 111 4.11 4.94 20.50
C ALA A 111 2.81 5.12 19.72
N PHE A 112 2.04 6.16 20.05
CA PHE A 112 0.80 6.54 19.38
C PHE A 112 1.04 7.75 18.47
N PHE A 113 1.69 7.55 17.32
CA PHE A 113 2.03 8.61 16.35
C PHE A 113 0.88 9.00 15.41
N TYR A 114 -0.35 8.93 15.88
CA TYR A 114 -1.54 9.24 15.07
C TYR A 114 -2.19 10.56 15.54
N PRO A 115 -2.72 11.38 14.61
CA PRO A 115 -3.48 12.57 15.02
C PRO A 115 -4.73 12.17 15.85
N PRO A 116 -5.26 13.10 16.66
CA PRO A 116 -6.44 12.83 17.51
C PRO A 116 -7.67 12.32 16.76
N VAL A 117 -7.74 12.52 15.45
CA VAL A 117 -8.73 11.88 14.56
C VAL A 117 -8.73 10.35 14.72
N PHE A 118 -7.58 9.71 14.92
CA PHE A 118 -7.53 8.26 15.09
C PHE A 118 -8.06 7.80 16.45
N LEU A 119 -8.03 8.65 17.48
CA LEU A 119 -8.69 8.35 18.76
C LEU A 119 -10.20 8.13 18.60
N LEU A 120 -10.87 8.77 17.62
CA LEU A 120 -12.28 8.51 17.32
C LEU A 120 -12.49 7.04 16.93
N VAL A 121 -11.60 6.48 16.15
CA VAL A 121 -11.63 5.08 15.74
C VAL A 121 -11.23 4.15 16.89
N CYS A 122 -10.26 4.56 17.68
CA CYS A 122 -9.78 3.77 18.84
C CYS A 122 -10.77 3.76 20.00
N LEU A 123 -11.58 4.80 20.17
CA LEU A 123 -12.41 5.03 21.36
C LEU A 123 -13.19 3.79 21.87
N PRO A 124 -13.84 2.97 21.02
CA PRO A 124 -14.56 1.79 21.49
C PRO A 124 -13.66 0.61 21.90
N LEU A 125 -12.36 0.63 21.59
CA LEU A 125 -11.50 -0.56 21.74
C LEU A 125 -11.35 -0.99 23.21
N ALA A 126 -11.14 -0.05 24.13
CA ALA A 126 -10.95 -0.36 25.55
C ALA A 126 -12.26 -0.55 26.33
N THR A 127 -13.41 -0.60 25.67
CA THR A 127 -14.67 -1.08 26.27
C THR A 127 -14.66 -2.61 26.41
N LEU A 128 -13.78 -3.30 25.68
CA LEU A 128 -13.56 -4.74 25.76
C LEU A 128 -12.19 -5.05 26.40
N PRO A 129 -12.03 -6.23 27.03
CA PRO A 129 -10.72 -6.73 27.41
C PRO A 129 -9.78 -6.80 26.20
N TYR A 130 -8.48 -6.63 26.44
CA TYR A 130 -7.47 -6.46 25.39
C TYR A 130 -7.56 -7.48 24.24
N LEU A 131 -7.55 -8.79 24.54
CA LEU A 131 -7.57 -9.85 23.50
C LEU A 131 -8.90 -9.91 22.75
N ALA A 132 -10.02 -9.69 23.44
CA ALA A 132 -11.33 -9.61 22.80
C ALA A 132 -11.43 -8.39 21.87
N SER A 133 -10.87 -7.26 22.31
CA SER A 133 -10.78 -6.06 21.49
C SER A 133 -9.89 -6.25 20.27
N LEU A 134 -8.72 -6.90 20.41
CA LEU A 134 -7.85 -7.23 19.29
C LEU A 134 -8.57 -8.13 18.25
N ALA A 135 -9.29 -9.15 18.73
CA ALA A 135 -10.06 -10.04 17.85
C ALA A 135 -11.18 -9.26 17.11
N ALA A 136 -11.93 -8.41 17.82
CA ALA A 136 -12.96 -7.57 17.23
C ALA A 136 -12.39 -6.58 16.21
N TRP A 137 -11.27 -5.94 16.52
CA TRP A 137 -10.55 -5.03 15.63
C TRP A 137 -10.12 -5.71 14.34
N LEU A 138 -9.46 -6.86 14.44
CA LEU A 138 -9.00 -7.63 13.29
C LEU A 138 -10.16 -8.16 12.46
N ALA A 139 -11.24 -8.63 13.09
CA ALA A 139 -12.44 -9.08 12.40
C ALA A 139 -13.13 -7.94 11.64
N ALA A 140 -13.35 -6.80 12.28
CA ALA A 140 -14.02 -5.66 11.66
C ALA A 140 -13.20 -5.06 10.50
N THR A 141 -11.94 -4.75 10.75
CA THR A 141 -11.05 -4.16 9.72
C THR A 141 -10.71 -5.16 8.63
N GLY A 142 -10.53 -6.44 8.98
CA GLY A 142 -10.33 -7.55 8.03
C GLY A 142 -11.54 -7.78 7.13
N ALA A 143 -12.76 -7.65 7.64
CA ALA A 143 -13.99 -7.74 6.83
C ALA A 143 -14.08 -6.57 5.82
N LEU A 144 -13.70 -5.35 6.22
CA LEU A 144 -13.63 -4.20 5.30
C LEU A 144 -12.58 -4.42 4.21
N TYR A 145 -11.37 -4.86 4.60
CA TYR A 145 -10.30 -5.23 3.67
C TYR A 145 -10.76 -6.32 2.70
N TRP A 146 -11.39 -7.38 3.20
CA TRP A 146 -11.92 -8.47 2.38
C TRP A 146 -12.92 -7.98 1.34
N ARG A 147 -13.89 -7.16 1.73
CA ARG A 147 -14.89 -6.59 0.82
C ARG A 147 -14.24 -5.75 -0.28
N MET A 148 -13.30 -4.90 0.08
CA MET A 148 -12.52 -4.10 -0.86
C MET A 148 -11.71 -4.97 -1.81
N ALA A 149 -10.92 -5.91 -1.29
CA ALA A 149 -10.07 -6.79 -2.10
C ALA A 149 -10.89 -7.66 -3.06
N ARG A 150 -12.06 -8.18 -2.60
CA ARG A 150 -13.02 -8.90 -3.46
C ARG A 150 -13.58 -8.03 -4.59
N ALA A 151 -13.89 -6.77 -4.31
CA ALA A 151 -14.38 -5.83 -5.34
C ALA A 151 -13.31 -5.60 -6.44
N TRP A 152 -12.05 -5.44 -6.07
CA TRP A 152 -10.94 -5.31 -7.02
C TRP A 152 -10.62 -6.60 -7.77
N LEU A 153 -10.58 -7.72 -7.05
CA LEU A 153 -10.21 -9.02 -7.64
C LEU A 153 -11.32 -9.58 -8.55
N GLY A 154 -12.58 -9.32 -8.20
CA GLY A 154 -13.74 -9.87 -8.89
C GLY A 154 -14.04 -11.33 -8.50
N ALA A 155 -15.28 -11.78 -8.81
CA ALA A 155 -15.78 -13.07 -8.35
C ALA A 155 -15.03 -14.29 -8.94
N ARG A 156 -14.55 -14.17 -10.17
CA ARG A 156 -13.97 -15.31 -10.94
C ARG A 156 -12.64 -15.83 -10.38
N LEU A 157 -11.87 -14.99 -9.69
CA LEU A 157 -10.52 -15.36 -9.21
C LEU A 157 -10.52 -16.04 -7.82
N GLY A 158 -11.68 -16.20 -7.23
CA GLY A 158 -11.81 -16.84 -5.92
C GLY A 158 -11.28 -15.96 -4.77
N TRP A 159 -11.12 -16.55 -3.62
CA TRP A 159 -10.73 -15.87 -2.37
C TRP A 159 -9.26 -16.10 -1.99
N MET A 160 -8.66 -17.17 -2.50
CA MET A 160 -7.31 -17.60 -2.11
C MET A 160 -6.25 -16.50 -2.27
N PRO A 161 -6.17 -15.72 -3.37
CA PRO A 161 -5.14 -14.69 -3.49
C PRO A 161 -5.24 -13.59 -2.44
N ILE A 162 -6.44 -13.35 -1.88
CA ILE A 162 -6.65 -12.33 -0.86
C ILE A 162 -6.02 -12.76 0.47
N LEU A 163 -6.26 -14.01 0.88
CA LEU A 163 -5.74 -14.55 2.15
C LEU A 163 -4.30 -15.06 2.03
N ALA A 164 -3.87 -15.49 0.83
CA ALA A 164 -2.51 -15.93 0.58
C ALA A 164 -1.51 -14.75 0.50
N PHE A 165 -2.00 -13.50 0.42
CA PHE A 165 -1.13 -12.32 0.39
C PHE A 165 -0.42 -12.16 1.74
N PRO A 166 0.92 -12.30 1.80
CA PRO A 166 1.63 -12.35 3.08
C PRO A 166 1.47 -11.10 3.95
N ALA A 167 1.19 -9.94 3.36
CA ALA A 167 0.89 -8.71 4.10
C ALA A 167 -0.32 -8.85 5.04
N VAL A 168 -1.23 -9.78 4.75
CA VAL A 168 -2.38 -10.09 5.64
C VAL A 168 -1.89 -10.62 6.97
N LEU A 169 -0.96 -11.58 6.95
CA LEU A 169 -0.37 -12.13 8.17
C LEU A 169 0.46 -11.07 8.92
N THR A 170 1.27 -10.29 8.20
CA THR A 170 2.08 -9.22 8.79
C THR A 170 1.20 -8.20 9.51
N ASN A 171 0.14 -7.70 8.85
CA ASN A 171 -0.77 -6.73 9.45
C ASN A 171 -1.54 -7.32 10.64
N ALA A 172 -2.03 -8.55 10.52
CA ALA A 172 -2.78 -9.23 11.59
C ALA A 172 -1.89 -9.50 12.80
N GLY A 173 -0.65 -9.96 12.60
CA GLY A 173 0.31 -10.25 13.67
C GLY A 173 0.67 -9.02 14.49
N HIS A 174 0.77 -7.85 13.86
CA HIS A 174 0.98 -6.58 14.56
C HIS A 174 -0.31 -5.97 15.15
N GLY A 175 -1.50 -6.47 14.77
CA GLY A 175 -2.77 -5.84 15.13
C GLY A 175 -2.93 -4.45 14.54
N GLN A 176 -2.26 -4.17 13.41
CA GLN A 176 -2.14 -2.84 12.82
C GLN A 176 -3.38 -2.41 12.00
N ASN A 177 -3.44 -1.12 11.70
CA ASN A 177 -4.55 -0.49 10.98
C ASN A 177 -4.42 -0.58 9.44
N GLY A 178 -3.49 -1.38 8.92
CA GLY A 178 -3.29 -1.55 7.49
C GLY A 178 -4.53 -2.06 6.75
N PHE A 179 -5.33 -2.94 7.37
CA PHE A 179 -6.61 -3.39 6.78
C PHE A 179 -7.59 -2.25 6.59
N LEU A 180 -7.70 -1.35 7.58
CA LEU A 180 -8.55 -0.15 7.49
C LEU A 180 -8.02 0.79 6.41
N SER A 181 -6.70 1.04 6.39
CA SER A 181 -6.06 1.87 5.36
C SER A 181 -6.28 1.31 3.96
N ALA A 182 -6.10 0.01 3.76
CA ALA A 182 -6.33 -0.67 2.49
C ALA A 182 -7.79 -0.58 2.05
N ALA A 183 -8.72 -0.79 2.98
CA ALA A 183 -10.16 -0.70 2.69
C ALA A 183 -10.56 0.71 2.26
N LEU A 184 -10.15 1.74 2.99
CA LEU A 184 -10.45 3.14 2.67
C LEU A 184 -9.79 3.57 1.35
N PHE A 185 -8.51 3.30 1.18
CA PHE A 185 -7.80 3.70 -0.03
C PHE A 185 -8.32 2.95 -1.25
N GLY A 186 -8.46 1.62 -1.14
CA GLY A 186 -8.95 0.79 -2.23
C GLY A 186 -10.40 1.10 -2.61
N ALA A 187 -11.30 1.35 -1.66
CA ALA A 187 -12.67 1.77 -1.92
C ALA A 187 -12.74 3.16 -2.54
N GLY A 188 -11.96 4.13 -1.99
CA GLY A 188 -11.85 5.47 -2.57
C GLY A 188 -11.38 5.43 -4.02
N ALA A 189 -10.32 4.67 -4.31
CA ALA A 189 -9.80 4.51 -5.67
C ALA A 189 -10.78 3.80 -6.62
N LEU A 190 -11.55 2.83 -6.12
CA LEU A 190 -12.54 2.09 -6.92
C LEU A 190 -13.73 2.97 -7.35
N TRP A 191 -14.16 3.88 -6.48
CA TRP A 191 -15.37 4.68 -6.65
C TRP A 191 -15.16 6.07 -7.26
N LEU A 192 -13.95 6.41 -7.68
CA LEU A 192 -13.62 7.73 -8.23
C LEU A 192 -14.55 8.18 -9.37
N GLU A 193 -14.99 7.26 -10.23
CA GLU A 193 -15.88 7.56 -11.35
C GLU A 193 -17.35 7.47 -10.97
N GLU A 194 -17.76 6.35 -10.37
CA GLU A 194 -19.17 6.02 -10.16
C GLU A 194 -19.79 6.71 -8.95
N ARG A 195 -19.00 6.91 -7.87
CA ARG A 195 -19.46 7.43 -6.57
C ARG A 195 -18.49 8.46 -6.00
N PRO A 196 -18.29 9.59 -6.67
CA PRO A 196 -17.20 10.52 -6.34
C PRO A 196 -17.28 11.09 -4.91
N TRP A 197 -18.48 11.26 -4.33
CA TRP A 197 -18.62 11.70 -2.95
C TRP A 197 -18.15 10.65 -1.95
N LEU A 198 -18.49 9.37 -2.15
CA LEU A 198 -18.00 8.27 -1.31
C LEU A 198 -16.51 8.05 -1.51
N ALA A 199 -16.01 8.17 -2.74
CA ALA A 199 -14.59 8.10 -3.02
C ALA A 199 -13.82 9.16 -2.24
N GLY A 200 -14.27 10.42 -2.30
CA GLY A 200 -13.68 11.52 -1.55
C GLY A 200 -13.76 11.30 -0.04
N ALA A 201 -14.90 10.85 0.48
CA ALA A 201 -15.04 10.55 1.90
C ALA A 201 -14.06 9.46 2.39
N CYS A 202 -13.91 8.37 1.63
CA CYS A 202 -12.95 7.32 1.95
C CYS A 202 -11.50 7.82 1.92
N LEU A 203 -11.14 8.63 0.90
CA LEU A 203 -9.80 9.18 0.77
C LEU A 203 -9.51 10.23 1.84
N GLY A 204 -10.49 11.08 2.20
CA GLY A 204 -10.39 12.05 3.29
C GLY A 204 -10.27 11.38 4.66
N ALA A 205 -10.93 10.24 4.87
CA ALA A 205 -10.84 9.50 6.12
C ALA A 205 -9.42 8.95 6.39
N LEU A 206 -8.54 8.87 5.37
CA LEU A 206 -7.13 8.53 5.56
C LEU A 206 -6.33 9.60 6.29
N VAL A 207 -6.94 10.72 6.67
CA VAL A 207 -6.29 11.81 7.44
C VAL A 207 -5.64 11.33 8.74
N TYR A 208 -6.03 10.19 9.29
CA TYR A 208 -5.36 9.59 10.45
C TYR A 208 -3.96 9.04 10.13
N LYS A 209 -3.63 8.85 8.84
CA LYS A 209 -2.28 8.54 8.32
C LYS A 209 -1.90 9.58 7.27
N PRO A 210 -1.56 10.82 7.66
CA PRO A 210 -1.40 11.94 6.72
C PRO A 210 -0.32 11.70 5.66
N HIS A 211 0.70 10.90 5.96
CA HIS A 211 1.76 10.53 5.01
C HIS A 211 1.23 9.72 3.80
N LEU A 212 0.14 8.95 3.95
CA LEU A 212 -0.52 8.28 2.84
C LEU A 212 -1.38 9.24 2.01
N GLY A 213 -1.80 10.37 2.61
CA GLY A 213 -2.60 11.40 1.95
C GLY A 213 -1.84 12.31 0.98
N LEU A 214 -0.50 12.28 0.99
CA LEU A 214 0.35 13.26 0.30
C LEU A 214 0.03 13.41 -1.20
N MET A 215 -0.27 12.33 -1.90
CA MET A 215 -0.56 12.33 -3.34
C MET A 215 -2.04 12.53 -3.68
N ILE A 216 -2.95 12.40 -2.71
CA ILE A 216 -4.40 12.44 -2.96
C ILE A 216 -4.88 13.79 -3.51
N PRO A 217 -4.55 14.95 -2.89
CA PRO A 217 -5.00 16.25 -3.40
C PRO A 217 -4.52 16.51 -4.82
N LEU A 218 -3.24 16.23 -5.11
CA LEU A 218 -2.66 16.40 -6.44
C LEU A 218 -3.37 15.53 -7.46
N ALA A 219 -3.54 14.23 -7.19
CA ALA A 219 -4.15 13.28 -8.11
C ALA A 219 -5.60 13.67 -8.44
N LEU A 220 -6.39 14.02 -7.42
CA LEU A 220 -7.79 14.40 -7.60
C LEU A 220 -7.91 15.74 -8.36
N ALA A 221 -7.06 16.72 -8.05
CA ALA A 221 -7.08 18.03 -8.71
C ALA A 221 -6.69 17.91 -10.20
N VAL A 222 -5.60 17.21 -10.51
CA VAL A 222 -5.13 17.03 -11.90
C VAL A 222 -6.13 16.22 -12.73
N ALA A 223 -6.84 15.28 -12.09
CA ALA A 223 -7.91 14.51 -12.73
C ALA A 223 -9.25 15.26 -12.85
N GLY A 224 -9.35 16.47 -12.30
CA GLY A 224 -10.60 17.26 -12.28
C GLY A 224 -11.70 16.63 -11.42
N ARG A 225 -11.35 15.84 -10.40
CA ARG A 225 -12.28 15.11 -9.52
C ARG A 225 -12.80 16.00 -8.39
N TRP A 226 -13.31 17.19 -8.71
CA TRP A 226 -13.67 18.24 -7.73
C TRP A 226 -14.71 17.78 -6.70
N LYS A 227 -15.66 16.93 -7.08
CA LYS A 227 -16.61 16.34 -6.11
C LYS A 227 -15.89 15.49 -5.06
N SER A 228 -14.88 14.72 -5.47
CA SER A 228 -14.07 13.93 -4.54
C SER A 228 -13.15 14.82 -3.70
N VAL A 229 -12.62 15.91 -4.25
CA VAL A 229 -11.86 16.91 -3.49
C VAL A 229 -12.72 17.53 -2.40
N ALA A 230 -13.92 18.00 -2.75
CA ALA A 230 -14.85 18.62 -1.80
C ALA A 230 -15.26 17.63 -0.69
N ALA A 231 -15.59 16.39 -1.06
CA ALA A 231 -15.95 15.36 -0.10
C ALA A 231 -14.77 14.99 0.82
N ALA A 232 -13.54 14.88 0.28
CA ALA A 232 -12.36 14.60 1.10
C ALA A 232 -12.08 15.74 2.08
N ALA A 233 -12.11 17.00 1.62
CA ALA A 233 -11.94 18.17 2.48
C ALA A 233 -13.00 18.23 3.58
N LEU A 234 -14.28 18.03 3.24
CA LEU A 234 -15.37 17.99 4.21
C LEU A 234 -15.16 16.88 5.24
N THR A 235 -14.76 15.68 4.80
CA THR A 235 -14.50 14.55 5.72
C THR A 235 -13.35 14.86 6.66
N VAL A 236 -12.25 15.46 6.17
CA VAL A 236 -11.12 15.90 7.01
C VAL A 236 -11.60 16.90 8.05
N LEU A 237 -12.36 17.92 7.64
CA LEU A 237 -12.88 18.97 8.55
C LEU A 237 -13.83 18.39 9.61
N LEU A 238 -14.75 17.50 9.20
CA LEU A 238 -15.68 16.86 10.12
C LEU A 238 -14.94 15.96 11.14
N LEU A 239 -13.98 15.16 10.70
CA LEU A 239 -13.22 14.28 11.60
C LEU A 239 -12.30 15.10 12.52
N ALA A 240 -11.63 16.13 12.01
CA ALA A 240 -10.81 17.01 12.83
C ALA A 240 -11.67 17.78 13.84
N GLY A 241 -12.80 18.34 13.41
CA GLY A 241 -13.73 19.05 14.28
C GLY A 241 -14.33 18.14 15.35
N ALA A 242 -14.77 16.93 14.99
CA ALA A 242 -15.29 15.95 15.93
C ALA A 242 -14.22 15.52 16.96
N SER A 243 -12.98 15.28 16.51
CA SER A 243 -11.90 14.92 17.42
C SER A 243 -11.50 16.08 18.35
N TYR A 244 -11.54 17.32 17.85
CA TYR A 244 -11.30 18.50 18.66
C TYR A 244 -12.41 18.72 19.72
N ALA A 245 -13.65 18.57 19.30
CA ALA A 245 -14.82 18.70 20.20
C ALA A 245 -14.82 17.62 21.30
N LEU A 246 -14.43 16.38 20.97
CA LEU A 246 -14.47 15.26 21.90
C LEU A 246 -13.23 15.20 22.83
N PHE A 247 -12.05 15.48 22.29
CA PHE A 247 -10.78 15.25 22.98
C PHE A 247 -10.07 16.55 23.41
N GLY A 248 -10.56 17.70 22.97
CA GLY A 248 -10.06 19.03 23.37
C GLY A 248 -8.73 19.44 22.73
N ALA A 249 -8.35 20.67 23.01
CA ALA A 249 -7.11 21.27 22.48
C ALA A 249 -5.83 20.58 23.00
N ASP A 250 -5.85 20.02 24.21
CA ASP A 250 -4.68 19.39 24.81
C ASP A 250 -4.23 18.14 24.07
N ALA A 251 -5.18 17.33 23.58
CA ALA A 251 -4.85 16.19 22.74
C ALA A 251 -4.18 16.61 21.41
N TRP A 252 -4.64 17.70 20.81
CA TRP A 252 -4.03 18.24 19.59
C TRP A 252 -2.65 18.85 19.85
N ARG A 253 -2.46 19.57 20.96
CA ARG A 253 -1.15 20.09 21.39
C ARG A 253 -0.17 18.95 21.66
N GLY A 254 -0.62 17.90 22.37
CA GLY A 254 0.17 16.69 22.60
C GLY A 254 0.61 16.02 21.30
N PHE A 255 -0.31 15.81 20.34
CA PHE A 255 0.04 15.27 19.02
C PHE A 255 1.07 16.12 18.27
N LEU A 256 0.90 17.44 18.27
CA LEU A 256 1.84 18.34 17.57
C LEU A 256 3.24 18.32 18.22
N ALA A 257 3.32 18.25 19.53
CA ALA A 257 4.58 18.10 20.26
C ALA A 257 5.23 16.73 19.96
N ASP A 258 4.43 15.64 19.99
CA ASP A 258 4.88 14.27 19.72
C ASP A 258 5.29 14.03 18.25
N SER A 259 4.83 14.86 17.32
CA SER A 259 5.23 14.80 15.90
C SER A 259 6.73 15.01 15.70
N GLY A 260 7.37 15.80 16.58
CA GLY A 260 8.83 15.95 16.64
C GLY A 260 9.53 14.66 17.09
N VAL A 261 8.93 13.94 18.05
CA VAL A 261 9.44 12.64 18.53
C VAL A 261 9.32 11.59 17.43
N ALA A 262 8.18 11.56 16.71
CA ALA A 262 7.99 10.65 15.58
C ALA A 262 9.03 10.89 14.46
N ARG A 263 9.31 12.16 14.16
CA ARG A 263 10.37 12.53 13.22
C ARG A 263 11.76 12.11 13.73
N ALA A 264 12.08 12.37 14.99
CA ALA A 264 13.35 11.96 15.59
C ALA A 264 13.50 10.43 15.59
N ALA A 265 12.41 9.68 15.88
CA ALA A 265 12.40 8.22 15.81
C ALA A 265 12.71 7.70 14.39
N LEU A 266 12.19 8.37 13.35
CA LEU A 266 12.50 8.07 11.96
C LEU A 266 13.98 8.36 11.64
N GLU A 267 14.47 9.54 11.99
CA GLU A 267 15.82 10.01 11.67
C GLU A 267 16.91 9.25 12.43
N GLN A 268 16.64 8.81 13.65
CA GLN A 268 17.56 8.04 14.51
C GLN A 268 17.46 6.53 14.29
N GLY A 269 16.57 6.05 13.39
CA GLY A 269 16.40 4.62 13.12
C GLY A 269 15.72 3.84 14.25
N LEU A 270 15.04 4.49 15.21
CA LEU A 270 14.39 3.82 16.34
C LEU A 270 13.21 2.92 15.92
N VAL A 271 12.62 3.18 14.75
CA VAL A 271 11.58 2.33 14.15
C VAL A 271 12.18 1.04 13.55
N GLY A 272 13.49 1.05 13.26
CA GLY A 272 14.23 -0.02 12.57
C GLY A 272 14.17 0.15 11.05
N ASP A 273 15.31 0.50 10.43
CA ASP A 273 15.40 0.77 8.98
C ASP A 273 14.94 -0.43 8.14
N ALA A 274 15.14 -1.67 8.62
CA ALA A 274 14.71 -2.88 7.93
C ALA A 274 13.18 -3.09 7.96
N LYS A 275 12.46 -2.56 8.96
CA LYS A 275 10.98 -2.59 9.01
C LYS A 275 10.36 -1.59 8.05
N MET A 276 11.09 -0.52 7.72
CA MET A 276 10.63 0.54 6.84
C MET A 276 10.86 0.18 5.37
N GLN A 277 9.88 0.51 4.52
CA GLN A 277 9.83 0.09 3.12
C GLN A 277 9.96 1.27 2.15
N SER A 278 10.45 2.42 2.63
CA SER A 278 10.57 3.67 1.86
C SER A 278 11.95 3.84 1.21
N ALA A 279 12.04 4.76 0.24
CA ALA A 279 13.31 5.16 -0.35
C ALA A 279 14.23 5.87 0.66
N PHE A 280 13.65 6.63 1.61
CA PHE A 280 14.37 7.20 2.75
C PHE A 280 15.08 6.09 3.54
N ALA A 281 14.33 5.05 3.94
CA ALA A 281 14.88 3.94 4.72
C ALA A 281 15.94 3.16 3.94
N ALA A 282 15.81 3.03 2.63
CA ALA A 282 16.82 2.38 1.78
C ALA A 282 18.18 3.09 1.89
N VAL A 283 18.18 4.42 1.81
CA VAL A 283 19.42 5.22 1.96
C VAL A 283 19.99 5.06 3.38
N ARG A 284 19.13 5.08 4.41
CA ARG A 284 19.56 4.90 5.80
C ARG A 284 20.13 3.51 6.07
N LEU A 285 19.52 2.48 5.52
CA LEU A 285 19.97 1.09 5.59
C LEU A 285 21.39 0.92 5.00
N TRP A 286 21.70 1.67 3.95
CA TRP A 286 23.03 1.68 3.35
C TRP A 286 24.04 2.63 4.06
N GLY A 287 23.66 3.23 5.19
CA GLY A 287 24.50 4.12 5.98
C GLY A 287 24.54 5.57 5.47
N GLY A 288 23.67 5.93 4.53
CA GLY A 288 23.58 7.29 4.02
C GLY A 288 23.06 8.28 5.07
N PRO A 289 23.45 9.56 5.00
CA PRO A 289 23.01 10.58 5.95
C PRO A 289 21.52 10.92 5.77
N VAL A 290 20.90 11.47 6.82
CA VAL A 290 19.46 11.82 6.86
C VAL A 290 19.05 12.74 5.71
N TRP A 291 19.85 13.77 5.40
CA TRP A 291 19.56 14.71 4.32
C TRP A 291 19.49 14.04 2.94
N LEU A 292 20.38 13.05 2.70
CA LEU A 292 20.37 12.27 1.46
C LEU A 292 19.12 11.37 1.40
N GLY A 293 18.74 10.76 2.53
CA GLY A 293 17.51 9.98 2.63
C GLY A 293 16.27 10.80 2.24
N TYR A 294 16.12 12.01 2.79
CA TYR A 294 15.04 12.92 2.43
C TYR A 294 15.14 13.41 0.98
N GLY A 295 16.34 13.69 0.48
CA GLY A 295 16.56 14.10 -0.91
C GLY A 295 16.09 13.03 -1.90
N VAL A 296 16.50 11.77 -1.70
CA VAL A 296 16.07 10.64 -2.55
C VAL A 296 14.57 10.40 -2.41
N GLN A 297 14.03 10.47 -1.20
CA GLN A 297 12.58 10.34 -0.97
C GLN A 297 11.78 11.42 -1.70
N ALA A 298 12.25 12.68 -1.66
CA ALA A 298 11.62 13.79 -2.38
C ALA A 298 11.66 13.57 -3.90
N LEU A 299 12.77 13.08 -4.45
CA LEU A 299 12.86 12.74 -5.88
C LEU A 299 11.87 11.64 -6.27
N VAL A 300 11.72 10.60 -5.45
CA VAL A 300 10.73 9.54 -5.68
C VAL A 300 9.30 10.10 -5.61
N ALA A 301 9.01 10.96 -4.64
CA ALA A 301 7.70 11.60 -4.52
C ALA A 301 7.40 12.51 -5.73
N LEU A 302 8.36 13.29 -6.19
CA LEU A 302 8.23 14.14 -7.39
C LEU A 302 8.05 13.29 -8.66
N ALA A 303 8.79 12.20 -8.81
CA ALA A 303 8.62 11.28 -9.94
C ALA A 303 7.23 10.61 -9.92
N ALA A 304 6.74 10.22 -8.75
CA ALA A 304 5.38 9.69 -8.59
C ALA A 304 4.32 10.73 -8.95
N ALA A 305 4.47 11.96 -8.48
CA ALA A 305 3.59 13.09 -8.83
C ALA A 305 3.58 13.37 -10.34
N ALA A 306 4.76 13.44 -10.95
CA ALA A 306 4.91 13.62 -12.40
C ALA A 306 4.27 12.48 -13.19
N GLY A 307 4.41 11.23 -12.73
CA GLY A 307 3.75 10.07 -13.33
C GLY A 307 2.22 10.13 -13.27
N LEU A 308 1.64 10.61 -12.16
CA LEU A 308 0.20 10.82 -12.04
C LEU A 308 -0.29 11.92 -13.01
N VAL A 309 0.43 13.04 -13.07
CA VAL A 309 0.13 14.14 -14.03
C VAL A 309 0.23 13.64 -15.47
N TRP A 310 1.29 12.89 -15.78
CA TRP A 310 1.49 12.32 -17.11
C TRP A 310 0.37 11.34 -17.51
N LEU A 311 -0.06 10.47 -16.58
CA LEU A 311 -1.17 9.55 -16.82
C LEU A 311 -2.45 10.31 -17.19
N GLN A 312 -2.80 11.34 -16.43
CA GLN A 312 -4.01 12.13 -16.66
C GLN A 312 -3.96 12.90 -17.98
N ARG A 313 -2.79 13.43 -18.36
CA ARG A 313 -2.61 14.09 -19.66
C ARG A 313 -2.69 13.14 -20.86
N ARG A 314 -2.18 11.91 -20.71
CA ARG A 314 -2.14 10.92 -21.81
C ARG A 314 -3.41 10.08 -21.92
N ALA A 315 -4.01 9.77 -20.80
CA ALA A 315 -5.19 8.92 -20.72
C ALA A 315 -6.16 9.41 -19.62
N PRO A 316 -6.86 10.53 -19.85
CA PRO A 316 -7.85 11.04 -18.90
C PRO A 316 -8.88 9.96 -18.56
N LYS A 317 -9.26 9.88 -17.27
CA LYS A 317 -10.22 8.89 -16.75
C LYS A 317 -9.80 7.42 -16.99
N SER A 318 -8.50 7.16 -17.09
CA SER A 318 -7.99 5.80 -17.21
C SER A 318 -8.40 4.94 -16.00
N PRO A 319 -8.79 3.68 -16.20
CA PRO A 319 -8.99 2.73 -15.09
C PRO A 319 -7.73 2.49 -14.24
N ALA A 320 -6.56 2.95 -14.69
CA ALA A 320 -5.30 2.93 -13.95
C ALA A 320 -5.18 4.06 -12.93
N GLU A 321 -6.06 5.06 -12.94
CA GLU A 321 -6.01 6.24 -12.06
C GLU A 321 -5.93 5.85 -10.58
N GLY A 322 -6.87 5.03 -10.11
CA GLY A 322 -6.89 4.58 -8.72
C GLY A 322 -5.68 3.73 -8.31
N PRO A 323 -5.34 2.67 -9.06
CA PRO A 323 -4.13 1.88 -8.82
C PRO A 323 -2.84 2.69 -8.83
N ALA A 324 -2.69 3.64 -9.78
CA ALA A 324 -1.52 4.51 -9.86
C ALA A 324 -1.44 5.44 -8.63
N LEU A 325 -2.57 6.02 -8.20
CA LEU A 325 -2.63 6.85 -7.00
C LEU A 325 -2.19 6.08 -5.75
N ILE A 326 -2.67 4.84 -5.57
CA ILE A 326 -2.30 4.02 -4.41
C ILE A 326 -0.78 3.78 -4.38
N VAL A 327 -0.20 3.32 -5.50
CA VAL A 327 1.24 3.02 -5.53
C VAL A 327 2.08 4.30 -5.41
N ALA A 328 1.65 5.40 -6.03
CA ALA A 328 2.31 6.70 -5.88
C ALA A 328 2.33 7.19 -4.43
N ALA A 329 1.21 7.05 -3.71
CA ALA A 329 1.11 7.45 -2.30
C ALA A 329 2.03 6.62 -1.40
N LEU A 330 2.10 5.29 -1.61
CA LEU A 330 3.01 4.41 -0.88
C LEU A 330 4.47 4.76 -1.19
N ALA A 331 4.83 4.96 -2.46
CA ALA A 331 6.19 5.31 -2.88
C ALA A 331 6.63 6.69 -2.36
N ALA A 332 5.71 7.65 -2.27
CA ALA A 332 5.98 9.00 -1.80
C ALA A 332 6.13 9.11 -0.28
N SER A 333 5.66 8.13 0.48
CA SER A 333 5.70 8.16 1.94
C SER A 333 7.09 7.81 2.48
N PRO A 334 7.74 8.66 3.27
CA PRO A 334 8.98 8.29 3.96
C PRO A 334 8.73 7.30 5.12
N PHE A 335 7.49 7.25 5.63
CA PHE A 335 7.07 6.46 6.79
C PHE A 335 6.24 5.24 6.36
N LEU A 336 6.66 4.54 5.32
CA LEU A 336 6.01 3.32 4.86
C LEU A 336 6.56 2.12 5.62
N LEU A 337 5.70 1.35 6.26
CA LEU A 337 6.07 0.16 7.03
C LEU A 337 5.62 -1.13 6.33
N ASP A 338 6.22 -2.26 6.71
CA ASP A 338 5.98 -3.57 6.10
C ASP A 338 4.50 -4.00 6.13
N TYR A 339 3.77 -3.71 7.19
CA TYR A 339 2.33 -4.00 7.30
C TYR A 339 1.46 -3.09 6.41
N ASP A 340 1.93 -1.90 6.01
CA ASP A 340 1.22 -1.03 5.08
C ASP A 340 1.21 -1.58 3.64
N LEU A 341 2.10 -2.51 3.33
CA LEU A 341 2.12 -3.18 2.02
C LEU A 341 0.81 -3.94 1.73
N VAL A 342 -0.04 -4.19 2.73
CA VAL A 342 -1.38 -4.76 2.52
C VAL A 342 -2.27 -3.87 1.62
N ILE A 343 -1.98 -2.58 1.55
CA ILE A 343 -2.65 -1.61 0.67
C ILE A 343 -2.42 -1.94 -0.82
N LEU A 344 -1.33 -2.65 -1.14
CA LEU A 344 -1.04 -3.11 -2.51
C LEU A 344 -2.06 -4.12 -3.05
N ALA A 345 -2.93 -4.70 -2.22
CA ALA A 345 -3.94 -5.66 -2.67
C ALA A 345 -4.79 -5.13 -3.84
N ALA A 346 -5.17 -3.86 -3.82
CA ALA A 346 -5.98 -3.24 -4.89
C ALA A 346 -5.20 -3.07 -6.21
N PRO A 347 -4.01 -2.44 -6.28
CA PRO A 347 -3.27 -2.33 -7.53
C PRO A 347 -2.80 -3.69 -8.08
N LEU A 348 -2.44 -4.65 -7.21
CA LEU A 348 -2.09 -6.01 -7.65
C LEU A 348 -3.29 -6.74 -8.26
N ALA A 349 -4.45 -6.67 -7.63
CA ALA A 349 -5.69 -7.25 -8.17
C ALA A 349 -6.07 -6.62 -9.51
N TRP A 350 -5.93 -5.29 -9.65
CA TRP A 350 -6.18 -4.58 -10.91
C TRP A 350 -5.24 -5.06 -12.02
N LEU A 351 -3.92 -5.09 -11.77
CA LEU A 351 -2.93 -5.49 -12.77
C LEU A 351 -3.11 -6.97 -13.17
N LEU A 352 -3.37 -7.84 -12.21
CA LEU A 352 -3.70 -9.26 -12.46
C LEU A 352 -4.91 -9.40 -13.38
N ARG A 353 -6.02 -8.71 -13.09
CA ARG A 353 -7.22 -8.75 -13.92
C ARG A 353 -6.98 -8.23 -15.32
N GLN A 354 -6.19 -7.17 -15.47
CA GLN A 354 -5.82 -6.65 -16.78
C GLN A 354 -4.98 -7.67 -17.56
N GLY A 355 -3.99 -8.28 -16.93
CA GLY A 355 -3.17 -9.32 -17.53
C GLY A 355 -3.97 -10.54 -17.99
N LEU A 356 -4.94 -10.98 -17.17
CA LEU A 356 -5.81 -12.11 -17.52
C LEU A 356 -6.82 -11.78 -18.63
N ARG A 357 -7.21 -10.51 -18.79
CA ARG A 357 -8.18 -10.08 -19.83
C ARG A 357 -7.53 -9.82 -21.18
N THR A 358 -6.34 -9.26 -21.21
CA THR A 358 -5.71 -8.73 -22.44
C THR A 358 -4.35 -9.32 -22.74
N GLY A 359 -3.95 -10.35 -21.99
CA GLY A 359 -2.58 -10.90 -21.98
C GLY A 359 -1.65 -10.10 -21.07
N PHE A 360 -0.67 -10.79 -20.50
CA PHE A 360 0.41 -10.16 -19.75
C PHE A 360 1.44 -9.57 -20.72
N ARG A 361 1.97 -8.41 -20.36
CA ARG A 361 3.09 -7.76 -21.03
C ARG A 361 4.40 -8.13 -20.32
N ASP A 362 5.52 -7.83 -20.98
CA ASP A 362 6.84 -8.02 -20.40
C ASP A 362 6.96 -7.36 -19.02
N TRP A 363 7.57 -8.07 -18.08
CA TRP A 363 7.79 -7.74 -16.69
C TRP A 363 6.57 -7.79 -15.77
N GLU A 364 5.32 -7.84 -16.30
CA GLU A 364 4.12 -7.78 -15.45
C GLU A 364 3.97 -9.00 -14.55
N LYS A 365 4.20 -10.22 -15.08
CA LYS A 365 4.09 -11.44 -14.26
C LYS A 365 5.14 -11.45 -13.15
N LEU A 366 6.39 -11.10 -13.49
CA LEU A 366 7.48 -11.07 -12.53
C LEU A 366 7.24 -10.01 -11.45
N THR A 367 6.89 -8.79 -11.85
CA THR A 367 6.60 -7.70 -10.88
C THR A 367 5.41 -8.02 -9.99
N LEU A 368 4.32 -8.62 -10.55
CA LEU A 368 3.18 -9.08 -9.75
C LEU A 368 3.60 -10.13 -8.72
N ALA A 369 4.38 -11.14 -9.13
CA ALA A 369 4.84 -12.19 -8.24
C ALA A 369 5.77 -11.63 -7.14
N THR A 370 6.72 -10.78 -7.53
CA THR A 370 7.64 -10.15 -6.58
C THR A 370 6.90 -9.24 -5.61
N ALA A 371 5.98 -8.39 -6.08
CA ALA A 371 5.19 -7.51 -5.22
C ALA A 371 4.22 -8.27 -4.31
N PHE A 372 3.73 -9.43 -4.76
CA PHE A 372 2.89 -10.29 -3.94
C PHE A 372 3.68 -10.95 -2.80
N VAL A 373 4.91 -11.41 -3.04
CA VAL A 373 5.76 -12.07 -2.04
C VAL A 373 6.53 -11.04 -1.19
N LEU A 374 6.68 -9.81 -1.66
CA LEU A 374 7.46 -8.74 -1.01
C LEU A 374 7.24 -8.65 0.50
N PRO A 375 6.00 -8.64 1.06
CA PRO A 375 5.79 -8.51 2.50
C PRO A 375 6.36 -9.68 3.33
N ALA A 376 6.54 -10.85 2.71
CA ALA A 376 7.12 -12.01 3.40
C ALA A 376 8.65 -11.93 3.51
N VAL A 377 9.31 -11.27 2.56
CA VAL A 377 10.77 -11.35 2.43
C VAL A 377 11.49 -10.00 2.62
N SER A 378 10.80 -8.88 2.45
CA SER A 378 11.44 -7.55 2.41
C SER A 378 12.21 -7.22 3.68
N ARG A 379 11.62 -7.48 4.85
CA ARG A 379 12.25 -7.22 6.15
C ARG A 379 13.47 -8.10 6.38
N MET A 380 13.36 -9.39 6.06
CA MET A 380 14.48 -10.34 6.18
C MET A 380 15.64 -9.95 5.25
N LEU A 381 15.35 -9.63 3.98
CA LEU A 381 16.37 -9.18 3.02
C LEU A 381 17.04 -7.87 3.46
N ALA A 382 16.28 -6.94 4.03
CA ALA A 382 16.82 -5.71 4.57
C ALA A 382 17.72 -5.96 5.80
N THR A 383 17.31 -6.85 6.72
CA THR A 383 18.08 -7.16 7.93
C THR A 383 19.36 -7.93 7.61
N GLU A 384 19.27 -9.03 6.85
CA GLU A 384 20.36 -9.97 6.65
C GLU A 384 21.30 -9.57 5.49
N ALA A 385 20.70 -9.03 4.40
CA ALA A 385 21.45 -8.75 3.18
C ALA A 385 21.58 -7.23 2.87
N ARG A 386 21.00 -6.36 3.69
CA ARG A 386 20.90 -4.91 3.46
C ARG A 386 20.30 -4.56 2.08
N VAL A 387 19.35 -5.37 1.60
CA VAL A 387 18.65 -5.18 0.33
C VAL A 387 17.27 -4.56 0.58
N PRO A 388 17.09 -3.25 0.35
CA PRO A 388 15.80 -2.56 0.48
C PRO A 388 14.96 -2.79 -0.79
N LEU A 389 14.28 -3.93 -0.89
CA LEU A 389 13.61 -4.36 -2.12
C LEU A 389 12.38 -3.53 -2.46
N ALA A 390 11.65 -3.04 -1.45
CA ALA A 390 10.35 -2.42 -1.64
C ALA A 390 10.32 -1.17 -2.53
N PRO A 391 11.22 -0.17 -2.40
CA PRO A 391 11.22 1.00 -3.28
C PRO A 391 11.33 0.65 -4.76
N PHE A 392 12.14 -0.36 -5.10
CA PHE A 392 12.33 -0.80 -6.49
C PHE A 392 11.08 -1.52 -7.03
N VAL A 393 10.46 -2.37 -6.21
CA VAL A 393 9.23 -3.08 -6.59
C VAL A 393 8.06 -2.10 -6.75
N LEU A 394 7.93 -1.12 -5.86
CA LEU A 394 6.92 -0.06 -5.97
C LEU A 394 7.14 0.78 -7.23
N GLY A 395 8.38 1.16 -7.53
CA GLY A 395 8.73 1.87 -8.77
C GLY A 395 8.38 1.07 -10.02
N ALA A 396 8.76 -0.20 -10.09
CA ALA A 396 8.44 -1.08 -11.20
C ALA A 396 6.92 -1.26 -11.36
N LEU A 397 6.20 -1.51 -10.27
CA LEU A 397 4.75 -1.64 -10.28
C LEU A 397 4.06 -0.35 -10.76
N PHE A 398 4.52 0.80 -10.30
CA PHE A 398 4.01 2.11 -10.75
C PHE A 398 4.18 2.30 -12.24
N LEU A 399 5.40 2.07 -12.78
CA LEU A 399 5.69 2.19 -14.20
C LEU A 399 4.85 1.26 -15.07
N LEU A 400 4.62 0.01 -14.63
CA LEU A 400 3.77 -0.94 -15.35
C LEU A 400 2.31 -0.53 -15.35
N ILE A 401 1.80 0.02 -14.25
CA ILE A 401 0.44 0.55 -14.17
C ILE A 401 0.28 1.76 -15.11
N LEU A 402 1.24 2.68 -15.13
CA LEU A 402 1.25 3.82 -16.04
C LEU A 402 1.27 3.36 -17.52
N ARG A 403 2.17 2.44 -17.87
CA ARG A 403 2.27 1.84 -19.22
C ARG A 403 0.97 1.18 -19.65
N ARG A 404 0.28 0.49 -18.74
CA ARG A 404 -1.02 -0.12 -19.06
C ARG A 404 -2.13 0.89 -19.22
N GLY A 405 -2.16 1.89 -18.33
CA GLY A 405 -3.18 2.92 -18.33
C GLY A 405 -3.20 3.74 -19.62
N THR A 406 -2.04 4.00 -20.21
CA THR A 406 -1.91 4.80 -21.44
C THR A 406 -2.11 4.02 -22.72
N ALA A 407 -1.77 2.75 -22.79
CA ALA A 407 -1.85 1.95 -24.01
C ALA A 407 -3.29 1.65 -24.51
N ARG A 408 -4.31 1.90 -23.69
CA ARG A 408 -5.71 1.70 -24.09
C ARG A 408 -6.20 2.75 -25.10
N ASN A 409 -5.64 3.96 -25.06
CA ASN A 409 -6.03 5.04 -25.99
C ASN A 409 -5.43 4.85 -27.39
N GLU A 410 -4.27 4.20 -27.52
CA GLU A 410 -3.65 3.98 -28.83
C GLU A 410 -4.46 3.04 -29.71
N ARG A 411 -5.11 2.01 -29.14
CA ARG A 411 -5.98 1.07 -29.90
C ARG A 411 -7.31 1.69 -30.31
N SER A 412 -7.87 2.64 -29.56
CA SER A 412 -9.12 3.31 -29.93
C SER A 412 -8.92 4.33 -31.07
N TRP A 413 -7.71 4.88 -31.23
CA TRP A 413 -7.37 5.78 -32.33
C TRP A 413 -7.07 5.01 -33.64
N GLY A 414 -6.51 3.81 -33.59
CA GLY A 414 -6.26 2.95 -34.74
C GLY A 414 -7.56 2.51 -35.43
N THR A 415 -8.53 2.04 -34.64
CA THR A 415 -9.82 1.55 -35.16
C THR A 415 -10.71 2.63 -35.76
N THR A 416 -10.61 3.90 -35.35
CA THR A 416 -11.37 5.02 -35.91
C THR A 416 -10.81 5.54 -37.23
N LYS A 417 -9.51 5.34 -37.50
CA LYS A 417 -8.93 5.71 -38.80
C LYS A 417 -9.26 4.67 -39.88
N ASP A 418 -9.24 3.40 -39.55
CA ASP A 418 -9.52 2.31 -40.51
C ASP A 418 -10.99 2.25 -40.92
N THR A 419 -11.93 2.60 -40.02
CA THR A 419 -13.36 2.63 -40.34
C THR A 419 -13.79 3.83 -41.20
N LYS A 420 -13.06 4.95 -41.15
CA LYS A 420 -13.32 6.11 -42.05
C LYS A 420 -12.76 5.86 -43.47
N GLY A 421 -11.65 5.12 -43.59
CA GLY A 421 -11.10 4.70 -44.89
C GLY A 421 -11.99 3.69 -45.61
N ALA A 422 -12.55 2.73 -44.90
CA ALA A 422 -13.42 1.68 -45.48
C ALA A 422 -14.79 2.20 -45.93
N LYS A 423 -15.37 3.20 -45.25
CA LYS A 423 -16.64 3.82 -45.68
C LYS A 423 -16.48 4.75 -46.90
N GLY A 424 -15.31 5.31 -47.11
CA GLY A 424 -14.99 6.12 -48.30
C GLY A 424 -14.81 5.28 -49.56
N ALA A 425 -14.31 4.04 -49.44
CA ALA A 425 -14.12 3.13 -50.57
C ALA A 425 -15.41 2.47 -51.04
N GLN A 426 -16.34 2.18 -50.13
CA GLN A 426 -17.66 1.60 -50.52
C GLN A 426 -18.62 2.59 -51.20
N SER A 427 -18.49 3.90 -50.93
CA SER A 427 -19.32 4.91 -51.60
C SER A 427 -18.81 5.27 -53.01
N ALA A 428 -17.57 4.93 -53.34
CA ALA A 428 -17.00 5.14 -54.68
C ALA A 428 -17.34 4.03 -55.65
N SER A 429 -17.51 2.78 -55.17
CA SER A 429 -17.87 1.64 -56.06
C SER A 429 -19.36 1.58 -56.42
N ALA A 430 -20.23 2.18 -55.60
CA ALA A 430 -21.68 2.18 -55.86
C ALA A 430 -22.17 3.25 -56.89
N ARG A 431 -21.27 4.05 -57.48
CA ARG A 431 -21.59 5.06 -58.49
C ARG A 431 -21.21 4.68 -59.91
N LEU A 432 -20.74 3.43 -60.17
CA LEU A 432 -20.34 2.95 -61.49
C LEU A 432 -21.21 1.84 -62.06
N GLU A 433 -22.31 1.48 -61.42
CA GLU A 433 -23.30 0.55 -61.97
C GLU A 433 -24.68 1.21 -61.94
N GLY A 434 -25.08 1.82 -63.03
CA GLY A 434 -26.40 2.27 -63.37
C GLY A 434 -26.55 2.46 -64.91
N PRO A 435 -27.71 2.21 -65.46
CA PRO A 435 -27.98 1.48 -66.69
C PRO A 435 -27.46 2.07 -67.97
#